data_b7528565afc79a11cd336f60b94a7fe6
#
_entry.id   b7528565afc79a11cd336f60b94a7fe6
#
_cell.length_a   1.000
_cell.length_b   1.000
_cell.length_c   1.000
_cell.angle_alpha   90.00
_cell.angle_beta   90.00
_cell.angle_gamma   90.00
#
_symmetry.space_group_name_H-M   'P 1'
#
loop_
_entity.id
_entity.type
_entity.pdbx_description
1 polymer ?
#
loop_
_entity_poly.entity_id
_entity_poly.type
_entity_poly.pdbx_seq_one_letter_code
_entity_poly.pdbx_strand_id
1 'polypeptide(L)'
;MLEKAERPWGRYEVLQEGGTYKVKSIHLSPGKRISYQRHQKRSENWYITDGNGEVTLDGKVQQVSRGSIIQVPQGCLHRISNTGSNELIFIEVQTGTYFGEDDIERVEDDFGRN
;
A
#
# COMPACT_ATOMS: atom_id res chain seq x y z
N MET A 1 19.92 0.88 -10.06
CA MET A 1 19.38 1.51 -8.85
C MET A 1 17.87 1.32 -8.81
N LEU A 2 17.35 0.88 -7.70
CA LEU A 2 15.91 0.65 -7.56
C LEU A 2 15.16 1.96 -7.30
N GLU A 3 13.91 2.02 -7.71
CA GLU A 3 13.10 3.22 -7.65
C GLU A 3 12.79 3.67 -6.24
N LYS A 4 12.86 5.00 -6.02
CA LYS A 4 12.33 5.67 -4.83
C LYS A 4 11.43 6.78 -5.33
N ALA A 5 10.29 6.99 -4.68
CA ALA A 5 9.34 8.01 -5.13
C ALA A 5 8.64 8.67 -3.95
N GLU A 6 8.51 10.01 -4.04
CA GLU A 6 7.66 10.77 -3.15
C GLU A 6 6.23 10.75 -3.66
N ARG A 7 5.27 10.71 -2.75
CA ARG A 7 3.84 10.72 -3.06
C ARG A 7 3.12 11.66 -2.10
N PRO A 8 1.91 12.12 -2.43
CA PRO A 8 1.18 13.04 -1.54
C PRO A 8 0.99 12.52 -0.12
N TRP A 9 0.95 11.21 0.07
CA TRP A 9 0.74 10.56 1.37
C TRP A 9 2.04 10.17 2.08
N GLY A 10 3.20 10.28 1.43
CA GLY A 10 4.48 9.87 2.00
C GLY A 10 5.47 9.48 0.93
N ARG A 11 6.05 8.28 1.04
CA ARG A 11 7.03 7.84 0.05
C ARG A 11 7.10 6.31 0.00
N TYR A 12 7.71 5.79 -1.07
CA TYR A 12 8.04 4.38 -1.15
C TYR A 12 9.42 4.16 -1.74
N GLU A 13 9.99 3.00 -1.43
CA GLU A 13 11.24 2.55 -2.02
C GLU A 13 11.05 1.14 -2.53
N VAL A 14 11.50 0.88 -3.76
CA VAL A 14 11.55 -0.49 -4.30
C VAL A 14 12.79 -1.15 -3.73
N LEU A 15 12.63 -2.26 -3.03
CA LEU A 15 13.71 -2.98 -2.38
C LEU A 15 14.25 -4.09 -3.26
N GLN A 16 13.40 -4.74 -4.04
CA GLN A 16 13.80 -5.84 -4.91
C GLN A 16 12.74 -6.06 -5.98
N GLU A 17 13.17 -6.48 -7.17
CA GLU A 17 12.28 -6.86 -8.26
C GLU A 17 12.73 -8.19 -8.85
N GLY A 18 11.76 -9.06 -9.14
CA GLY A 18 11.97 -10.29 -9.89
C GLY A 18 10.96 -10.37 -11.03
N GLY A 19 10.93 -11.50 -11.74
CA GLY A 19 9.98 -11.67 -12.85
C GLY A 19 8.55 -11.83 -12.39
N THR A 20 8.35 -12.32 -11.16
CA THR A 20 7.03 -12.64 -10.62
C THR A 20 6.67 -11.85 -9.37
N TYR A 21 7.56 -10.97 -8.93
CA TYR A 21 7.33 -10.21 -7.68
C TYR A 21 8.05 -8.88 -7.67
N LYS A 22 7.55 -7.98 -6.81
CA LYS A 22 8.19 -6.69 -6.53
C LYS A 22 8.00 -6.40 -5.04
N VAL A 23 9.07 -5.97 -4.37
CA VAL A 23 9.05 -5.68 -2.93
C VAL A 23 9.30 -4.20 -2.72
N LYS A 24 8.44 -3.57 -1.90
CA LYS A 24 8.56 -2.14 -1.56
C LYS A 24 8.53 -1.94 -0.06
N SER A 25 9.20 -0.90 0.43
CA SER A 25 8.88 -0.34 1.72
C SER A 25 8.02 0.91 1.50
N ILE A 26 6.92 1.01 2.24
CA ILE A 26 5.96 2.11 2.13
C ILE A 26 5.99 2.89 3.44
N HIS A 27 6.13 4.21 3.33
CA HIS A 27 6.18 5.12 4.48
C HIS A 27 5.02 6.10 4.35
N LEU A 28 4.06 5.99 5.26
CA LEU A 28 2.85 6.79 5.23
C LEU A 28 2.90 7.84 6.35
N SER A 29 2.77 9.10 5.99
CA SER A 29 2.86 10.21 6.94
C SER A 29 1.66 10.22 7.89
N PRO A 30 1.83 10.72 9.14
CA PRO A 30 0.72 10.81 10.09
C PRO A 30 -0.48 11.56 9.51
N GLY A 31 -1.67 11.02 9.74
CA GLY A 31 -2.92 11.61 9.29
C GLY A 31 -3.20 11.46 7.80
N LYS A 32 -2.33 10.81 7.05
CA LYS A 32 -2.52 10.60 5.61
C LYS A 32 -3.01 9.18 5.34
N ARG A 33 -3.57 9.00 4.14
CA ARG A 33 -4.01 7.69 3.66
C ARG A 33 -3.80 7.60 2.16
N ILE A 34 -3.59 6.38 1.66
CA ILE A 34 -3.53 6.14 0.23
C ILE A 34 -4.96 6.22 -0.35
N SER A 35 -5.08 6.30 -1.68
CA SER A 35 -6.38 6.25 -2.32
C SER A 35 -7.06 4.90 -2.03
N TYR A 36 -8.39 4.87 -2.12
CA TYR A 36 -9.14 3.62 -2.12
C TYR A 36 -9.07 3.07 -3.54
N GLN A 37 -8.36 1.95 -3.72
CA GLN A 37 -7.89 1.53 -5.04
C GLN A 37 -7.86 0.02 -5.19
N ARG A 38 -7.74 -0.43 -6.45
CA ARG A 38 -7.52 -1.85 -6.75
C ARG A 38 -6.58 -2.01 -7.92
N HIS A 39 -6.00 -3.21 -8.03
CA HIS A 39 -5.10 -3.59 -9.11
C HIS A 39 -5.61 -4.87 -9.75
N GLN A 40 -5.53 -4.95 -11.09
CA GLN A 40 -6.07 -6.09 -11.82
C GLN A 40 -5.05 -7.18 -12.09
N LYS A 41 -3.75 -6.85 -12.06
CA LYS A 41 -2.69 -7.76 -12.51
C LYS A 41 -1.75 -8.22 -11.40
N ARG A 42 -2.02 -7.83 -10.16
CA ARG A 42 -1.19 -8.22 -9.01
C ARG A 42 -2.01 -8.35 -7.73
N SER A 43 -1.52 -9.19 -6.84
CA SER A 43 -1.97 -9.23 -5.45
C SER A 43 -0.85 -8.67 -4.57
N GLU A 44 -1.16 -8.36 -3.31
CA GLU A 44 -0.17 -7.79 -2.40
C GLU A 44 -0.28 -8.44 -1.03
N ASN A 45 0.86 -8.53 -0.34
CA ASN A 45 0.90 -8.89 1.06
C ASN A 45 1.69 -7.81 1.79
N TRP A 46 1.16 -7.33 2.91
CA TRP A 46 1.77 -6.26 3.69
C TRP A 46 2.12 -6.76 5.08
N TYR A 47 3.32 -6.42 5.53
CA TYR A 47 3.75 -6.64 6.90
C TYR A 47 4.00 -5.28 7.54
N ILE A 48 3.24 -4.94 8.60
CA ILE A 48 3.39 -3.66 9.29
C ILE A 48 4.58 -3.74 10.22
N THR A 49 5.56 -2.85 10.03
CA THR A 49 6.77 -2.84 10.85
C THR A 49 6.73 -1.75 11.92
N ASP A 50 6.09 -0.61 11.64
CA ASP A 50 6.09 0.56 12.53
C ASP A 50 4.76 1.27 12.43
N GLY A 51 4.30 1.80 13.55
CA GLY A 51 3.15 2.70 13.58
C GLY A 51 1.83 1.99 13.79
N ASN A 52 0.75 2.76 13.68
CA ASN A 52 -0.63 2.31 13.87
C ASN A 52 -1.48 2.81 12.72
N GLY A 53 -2.38 1.99 12.25
CA GLY A 53 -3.22 2.37 11.14
C GLY A 53 -4.53 1.62 11.08
N GLU A 54 -5.24 1.90 10.00
CA GLU A 54 -6.53 1.28 9.71
C GLU A 54 -6.53 0.84 8.25
N VAL A 55 -6.87 -0.41 8.00
CA VAL A 55 -6.94 -0.96 6.65
C VAL A 55 -8.39 -1.23 6.29
N THR A 56 -8.78 -0.87 5.08
CA THR A 56 -10.08 -1.18 4.52
C THR A 56 -9.89 -2.11 3.33
N LEU A 57 -10.53 -3.28 3.35
CA LEU A 57 -10.51 -4.27 2.28
C LEU A 57 -11.95 -4.56 1.87
N ASP A 58 -12.35 -4.19 0.65
CA ASP A 58 -13.71 -4.37 0.13
C ASP A 58 -14.77 -3.95 1.16
N GLY A 59 -14.58 -2.77 1.76
CA GLY A 59 -15.50 -2.20 2.74
C GLY A 59 -15.32 -2.68 4.17
N LYS A 60 -14.48 -3.67 4.42
CA LYS A 60 -14.23 -4.17 5.77
C LYS A 60 -13.04 -3.45 6.38
N VAL A 61 -13.22 -2.92 7.59
CA VAL A 61 -12.21 -2.12 8.28
C VAL A 61 -11.58 -2.93 9.40
N GLN A 62 -10.24 -2.86 9.51
CA GLN A 62 -9.52 -3.48 10.62
C GLN A 62 -8.37 -2.58 11.07
N GLN A 63 -8.08 -2.63 12.37
CA GLN A 63 -6.97 -1.89 12.95
C GLN A 63 -5.68 -2.69 12.75
N VAL A 64 -4.58 -2.00 12.47
CA VAL A 64 -3.27 -2.64 12.28
C VAL A 64 -2.20 -1.94 13.08
N SER A 65 -1.17 -2.69 13.44
CA SER A 65 0.00 -2.21 14.18
C SER A 65 1.18 -3.12 13.85
N ARG A 66 2.33 -2.89 14.48
CA ARG A 66 3.51 -3.72 14.25
C ARG A 66 3.17 -5.20 14.34
N GLY A 67 3.57 -5.98 13.35
CA GLY A 67 3.33 -7.41 13.28
C GLY A 67 2.05 -7.82 12.57
N SER A 68 1.18 -6.86 12.24
CA SER A 68 -0.04 -7.16 11.47
C SER A 68 0.35 -7.58 10.05
N ILE A 69 -0.34 -8.59 9.54
CA ILE A 69 -0.15 -9.11 8.18
C ILE A 69 -1.46 -8.94 7.42
N ILE A 70 -1.38 -8.31 6.26
CA ILE A 70 -2.56 -8.00 5.43
C ILE A 70 -2.38 -8.68 4.08
N GLN A 71 -3.37 -9.46 3.65
CA GLN A 71 -3.42 -10.01 2.30
C GLN A 71 -4.41 -9.21 1.48
N VAL A 72 -3.95 -8.70 0.33
CA VAL A 72 -4.77 -7.92 -0.60
C VAL A 72 -4.88 -8.72 -1.89
N PRO A 73 -5.98 -9.47 -2.10
CA PRO A 73 -6.15 -10.23 -3.33
C PRO A 73 -6.25 -9.33 -4.55
N GLN A 74 -5.93 -9.91 -5.71
CA GLN A 74 -6.09 -9.25 -7.00
C GLN A 74 -7.54 -8.79 -7.16
N GLY A 75 -7.73 -7.53 -7.58
CA GLY A 75 -9.06 -6.96 -7.75
C GLY A 75 -9.74 -6.43 -6.50
N CYS A 76 -9.16 -6.67 -5.32
CA CYS A 76 -9.73 -6.21 -4.04
C CYS A 76 -9.53 -4.70 -3.88
N LEU A 77 -10.61 -3.98 -3.55
CA LEU A 77 -10.51 -2.56 -3.18
C LEU A 77 -9.85 -2.45 -1.83
N HIS A 78 -8.81 -1.62 -1.73
CA HIS A 78 -8.03 -1.53 -0.50
C HIS A 78 -7.52 -0.12 -0.25
N ARG A 79 -7.34 0.19 1.04
CA ARG A 79 -6.81 1.46 1.53
C ARG A 79 -6.15 1.22 2.87
N ILE A 80 -5.10 1.97 3.15
CA ILE A 80 -4.51 2.04 4.48
C ILE A 80 -4.38 3.50 4.89
N SER A 81 -4.76 3.79 6.14
CA SER A 81 -4.70 5.12 6.74
C SER A 81 -3.75 5.09 7.92
N ASN A 82 -2.93 6.13 8.07
CA ASN A 82 -2.11 6.29 9.26
C ASN A 82 -2.95 7.02 10.33
N THR A 83 -3.35 6.32 11.36
CA THR A 83 -4.16 6.86 12.46
C THR A 83 -3.33 7.23 13.69
N GLY A 84 -2.01 7.03 13.61
CA GLY A 84 -1.10 7.33 14.71
C GLY A 84 -0.44 8.70 14.56
N SER A 85 0.47 8.99 15.47
CA SER A 85 1.21 10.25 15.50
C SER A 85 2.61 10.12 14.88
N ASN A 86 3.03 8.91 14.55
CA ASN A 86 4.32 8.63 13.92
C ASN A 86 4.11 8.06 12.53
N GLU A 87 5.19 7.92 11.78
CA GLU A 87 5.16 7.34 10.45
C GLU A 87 4.67 5.87 10.52
N LEU A 88 3.81 5.48 9.61
CA LEU A 88 3.36 4.10 9.46
C LEU A 88 4.19 3.48 8.34
N ILE A 89 4.88 2.39 8.66
CA ILE A 89 5.78 1.74 7.70
C ILE A 89 5.36 0.30 7.52
N PHE A 90 5.28 -0.14 6.27
CA PHE A 90 5.02 -1.55 5.98
C PHE A 90 5.81 -2.01 4.77
N ILE A 91 6.10 -3.30 4.78
CA ILE A 91 6.79 -3.98 3.68
C ILE A 91 5.71 -4.63 2.82
N GLU A 92 5.72 -4.31 1.54
CA GLU A 92 4.73 -4.78 0.57
C GLU A 92 5.40 -5.74 -0.40
N VAL A 93 4.84 -6.93 -0.53
CA VAL A 93 5.26 -7.89 -1.54
C VAL A 93 4.15 -7.99 -2.57
N GLN A 94 4.42 -7.56 -3.79
CA GLN A 94 3.51 -7.67 -4.93
C GLN A 94 3.86 -8.93 -5.69
N THR A 95 2.85 -9.73 -6.07
CA THR A 95 3.04 -10.90 -6.90
C THR A 95 2.04 -10.88 -8.05
N GLY A 96 2.48 -11.25 -9.25
CA GLY A 96 1.60 -11.21 -10.41
C GLY A 96 2.35 -11.16 -11.71
N THR A 97 1.70 -10.62 -12.75
CA THR A 97 2.23 -10.58 -14.11
C THR A 97 2.68 -9.19 -14.53
N TYR A 98 2.30 -8.15 -13.80
CA TYR A 98 2.62 -6.77 -14.16
C TYR A 98 2.61 -5.89 -12.91
N PHE A 99 3.63 -5.04 -12.75
CA PHE A 99 3.82 -4.23 -11.55
C PHE A 99 3.88 -2.73 -11.85
N GLY A 100 3.45 -2.31 -13.05
CA GLY A 100 3.43 -0.89 -13.41
C GLY A 100 2.42 -0.11 -12.56
N GLU A 101 2.72 1.15 -12.27
CA GLU A 101 1.86 2.00 -11.45
C GLU A 101 0.61 2.48 -12.19
N ASP A 102 0.50 2.17 -13.49
CA ASP A 102 -0.70 2.44 -14.28
C ASP A 102 -1.77 1.34 -14.14
N ASP A 103 -1.44 0.20 -13.51
CA ASP A 103 -2.42 -0.83 -13.16
C ASP A 103 -3.11 -0.45 -11.86
N ILE A 104 -3.92 0.60 -11.90
CA ILE A 104 -4.61 1.11 -10.73
C ILE A 104 -5.94 1.73 -11.12
N GLU A 105 -6.98 1.42 -10.35
CA GLU A 105 -8.25 2.11 -10.40
C GLU A 105 -8.49 2.74 -9.04
N ARG A 106 -8.53 4.08 -8.99
CA ARG A 106 -8.79 4.84 -7.77
C ARG A 106 -10.26 5.21 -7.73
N VAL A 107 -10.98 4.77 -6.69
CA VAL A 107 -12.39 5.13 -6.52
C VAL A 107 -12.57 6.31 -5.57
N GLU A 108 -11.62 6.51 -4.64
CA GLU A 108 -11.56 7.69 -3.76
C GLU A 108 -10.11 8.08 -3.59
N ASP A 109 -9.81 9.38 -3.66
CA ASP A 109 -8.47 9.88 -3.46
C ASP A 109 -8.51 11.27 -2.84
N ASP A 110 -7.92 11.43 -1.65
CA ASP A 110 -7.86 12.71 -0.93
C ASP A 110 -7.07 13.77 -1.71
N PHE A 111 -6.28 13.36 -2.69
CA PHE A 111 -5.38 14.23 -3.45
C PHE A 111 -5.85 14.47 -4.88
N GLY A 112 -7.07 14.06 -5.22
CA GLY A 112 -7.71 14.38 -6.48
C GLY A 112 -7.17 13.66 -7.71
N ARG A 113 -6.55 12.48 -7.55
CA ARG A 113 -5.97 11.73 -8.68
C ARG A 113 -6.93 10.73 -9.30
N ASN A 114 -8.12 10.57 -8.76
CA ASN A 114 -9.12 9.65 -9.30
C ASN A 114 -9.92 10.27 -10.46
#